data_3198e949cfddf521dcdfa3d198f1f6ed
#
_entry.id   3198e949cfddf521dcdfa3d198f1f6ed
#
_cell.length_a   1.000
_cell.length_b   1.000
_cell.length_c   1.000
_cell.angle_alpha   90.00
_cell.angle_beta   90.00
_cell.angle_gamma   90.00
#
_symmetry.space_group_name_H-M   'P 1'
#
loop_
_entity.id
_entity.type
_entity.pdbx_description
1 polymer ?
#
loop_
_entity_poly.entity_id
_entity_poly.type
_entity_poly.pdbx_seq_one_letter_code
_entity_poly.pdbx_strand_id
1 'polypeptide(L)'
;MITIPIEELRHIIEEFTTYFSEFNRIDDYLRKVKEEKIANLGINPLFPLEDDFFDSWDMNPEDMSIDFNVEESGEVFNNYLAITTSHAIEESIPGKTIRIIVRETNTNKILGFIRLGSPLVNSRPRNVWLGDTPNLSLLNRHTIMGFIIVPTQP
;
A
#
# COMPACT_ATOMS: atom_id res chain seq x y z
N MET A 1 -28.24 -9.27 -10.16
CA MET A 1 -27.20 -9.62 -11.13
C MET A 1 -27.08 -8.43 -12.08
N ILE A 2 -25.94 -7.73 -12.10
CA ILE A 2 -25.75 -6.60 -13.03
C ILE A 2 -25.36 -7.21 -14.36
N THR A 3 -26.18 -7.01 -15.39
CA THR A 3 -25.90 -7.48 -16.75
C THR A 3 -25.35 -6.30 -17.53
N ILE A 4 -24.08 -6.37 -17.89
CA ILE A 4 -23.44 -5.35 -18.74
C ILE A 4 -23.83 -5.66 -20.19
N PRO A 5 -24.34 -4.69 -20.97
CA PRO A 5 -24.62 -4.87 -22.40
C PRO A 5 -23.35 -5.30 -23.16
N ILE A 6 -23.51 -6.17 -24.14
CA ILE A 6 -22.38 -6.71 -24.93
C ILE A 6 -21.59 -5.59 -25.62
N GLU A 7 -22.23 -4.54 -26.07
CA GLU A 7 -21.57 -3.40 -26.72
C GLU A 7 -20.69 -2.61 -25.74
N GLU A 8 -21.15 -2.43 -24.52
CA GLU A 8 -20.39 -1.77 -23.46
C GLU A 8 -19.17 -2.62 -23.06
N LEU A 9 -19.35 -3.95 -22.98
CA LEU A 9 -18.25 -4.87 -22.71
C LEU A 9 -17.19 -4.84 -23.82
N ARG A 10 -17.59 -4.76 -25.10
CA ARG A 10 -16.66 -4.61 -26.23
C ARG A 10 -15.89 -3.32 -26.14
N HIS A 11 -16.54 -2.22 -25.87
CA HIS A 11 -15.90 -0.92 -25.73
C HIS A 11 -14.86 -0.92 -24.63
N ILE A 12 -15.19 -1.47 -23.45
CA ILE A 12 -14.25 -1.64 -22.34
C ILE A 12 -13.04 -2.50 -22.76
N ILE A 13 -13.26 -3.59 -23.47
CA ILE A 13 -12.18 -4.47 -23.93
C ILE A 13 -11.29 -3.75 -24.97
N GLU A 14 -11.87 -3.00 -25.88
CA GLU A 14 -11.14 -2.23 -26.88
C GLU A 14 -10.30 -1.13 -26.23
N GLU A 15 -10.87 -0.36 -25.30
CA GLU A 15 -10.11 0.66 -24.53
C GLU A 15 -8.98 0.03 -23.74
N PHE A 16 -9.26 -1.05 -23.03
CA PHE A 16 -8.24 -1.78 -22.26
C PHE A 16 -7.12 -2.29 -23.18
N THR A 17 -7.47 -2.94 -24.30
CA THR A 17 -6.50 -3.47 -25.26
C THR A 17 -5.66 -2.36 -25.87
N THR A 18 -6.27 -1.23 -26.23
CA THR A 18 -5.57 -0.06 -26.77
C THR A 18 -4.61 0.52 -25.74
N TYR A 19 -5.07 0.70 -24.50
CA TYR A 19 -4.25 1.23 -23.42
C TYR A 19 -3.03 0.35 -23.12
N PHE A 20 -3.20 -0.98 -23.11
CA PHE A 20 -2.10 -1.92 -22.84
C PHE A 20 -1.29 -2.30 -24.08
N SER A 21 -1.74 -1.97 -25.29
CA SER A 21 -0.97 -2.24 -26.53
C SER A 21 0.34 -1.45 -26.60
N GLU A 22 0.42 -0.33 -25.89
CA GLU A 22 1.65 0.47 -25.75
C GLU A 22 2.70 -0.19 -24.85
N PHE A 23 2.29 -1.18 -24.05
CA PHE A 23 3.16 -1.86 -23.10
C PHE A 23 3.26 -3.34 -23.49
N ASN A 24 4.45 -3.76 -23.87
CA ASN A 24 4.69 -5.17 -24.19
C ASN A 24 4.47 -6.11 -23.01
N ARG A 25 4.49 -5.55 -21.77
CA ARG A 25 4.39 -6.28 -20.51
C ARG A 25 3.77 -5.40 -19.44
N ILE A 26 3.07 -6.02 -18.50
CA ILE A 26 2.57 -5.34 -17.30
C ILE A 26 3.70 -4.63 -16.54
N ASP A 27 4.89 -5.23 -16.51
CA ASP A 27 6.07 -4.67 -15.87
C ASP A 27 6.45 -3.30 -16.43
N ASP A 28 6.36 -3.11 -17.76
CA ASP A 28 6.67 -1.84 -18.41
C ASP A 28 5.68 -0.74 -18.03
N TYR A 29 4.41 -1.12 -17.89
CA TYR A 29 3.37 -0.21 -17.40
C TYR A 29 3.63 0.20 -15.95
N LEU A 30 3.88 -0.77 -15.08
CA LEU A 30 4.15 -0.52 -13.67
C LEU A 30 5.41 0.35 -13.47
N ARG A 31 6.45 0.10 -14.28
CA ARG A 31 7.66 0.92 -14.28
C ARG A 31 7.34 2.37 -14.67
N LYS A 32 6.57 2.60 -15.73
CA LYS A 32 6.18 3.95 -16.15
C LYS A 32 5.37 4.67 -15.08
N VAL A 33 4.39 4.00 -14.47
CA VAL A 33 3.61 4.56 -13.35
C VAL A 33 4.51 4.95 -12.18
N LYS A 34 5.50 4.12 -11.88
CA LYS A 34 6.49 4.39 -10.83
C LYS A 34 7.35 5.61 -11.17
N GLU A 35 7.89 5.66 -12.38
CA GLU A 35 8.69 6.81 -12.88
C GLU A 35 7.89 8.12 -12.81
N GLU A 36 6.62 8.11 -13.22
CA GLU A 36 5.73 9.27 -13.12
C GLU A 36 5.48 9.68 -11.67
N LYS A 37 5.29 8.72 -10.76
CA LYS A 37 5.16 9.01 -9.31
C LYS A 37 6.42 9.68 -8.75
N ILE A 38 7.59 9.13 -9.06
CA ILE A 38 8.88 9.67 -8.62
C ILE A 38 9.09 11.10 -9.16
N ALA A 39 8.79 11.31 -10.44
CA ALA A 39 8.91 12.63 -11.07
C ALA A 39 7.98 13.68 -10.43
N ASN A 40 6.78 13.27 -10.02
CA ASN A 40 5.80 14.15 -9.39
C ASN A 40 6.11 14.48 -7.91
N LEU A 41 6.95 13.69 -7.25
CA LEU A 41 7.35 13.94 -5.86
C LEU A 41 8.25 15.16 -5.70
N GLY A 42 8.78 15.72 -6.79
CA GLY A 42 9.75 16.80 -6.74
C GLY A 42 11.05 16.33 -6.08
N ILE A 43 12.06 16.11 -6.86
CA ILE A 43 13.31 15.47 -6.44
C ILE A 43 13.92 16.23 -5.27
N ASN A 44 13.73 15.71 -4.08
CA ASN A 44 14.60 16.01 -2.96
C ASN A 44 15.73 14.97 -2.99
N PRO A 45 17.02 15.34 -3.11
CA PRO A 45 18.14 14.40 -3.15
C PRO A 45 18.33 13.58 -1.86
N LEU A 46 17.51 13.81 -0.85
CA LEU A 46 17.47 13.02 0.39
C LEU A 46 16.41 11.90 0.32
N PHE A 47 15.82 11.65 -0.85
CA PHE A 47 14.80 10.63 -0.99
C PHE A 47 15.35 9.22 -0.97
N PRO A 48 14.55 8.29 -0.41
CA PRO A 48 14.87 6.89 -0.42
C PRO A 48 15.11 6.43 -1.86
N LEU A 49 16.25 5.83 -2.05
CA LEU A 49 16.59 5.18 -3.30
C LEU A 49 15.94 3.81 -3.33
N GLU A 50 15.72 3.28 -4.53
CA GLU A 50 15.26 1.90 -4.71
C GLU A 50 16.20 0.89 -4.03
N ASP A 51 17.47 1.24 -3.89
CA ASP A 51 18.48 0.46 -3.18
C ASP A 51 18.16 0.23 -1.69
N ASP A 52 17.27 1.05 -1.11
CA ASP A 52 16.76 0.84 0.25
C ASP A 52 15.76 -0.31 0.33
N PHE A 53 15.24 -0.78 -0.79
CA PHE A 53 14.28 -1.88 -0.83
C PHE A 53 14.96 -3.24 -0.88
N PHE A 54 14.37 -4.20 -0.19
CA PHE A 54 14.81 -5.58 -0.25
C PHE A 54 14.45 -6.15 -1.63
N ASP A 55 15.44 -6.58 -2.38
CA ASP A 55 15.31 -7.12 -3.74
C ASP A 55 15.98 -8.49 -3.92
N SER A 56 16.63 -8.99 -2.86
CA SER A 56 17.41 -10.22 -2.92
C SER A 56 16.58 -11.43 -2.49
N TRP A 57 16.51 -12.42 -3.36
CA TRP A 57 15.98 -13.75 -3.06
C TRP A 57 17.08 -14.74 -2.67
N ASP A 58 18.33 -14.25 -2.52
CA ASP A 58 19.47 -15.07 -2.16
C ASP A 58 19.49 -15.47 -0.67
N MET A 59 18.56 -14.92 0.09
CA MET A 59 18.41 -15.24 1.50
C MET A 59 17.31 -16.29 1.69
N ASN A 60 17.63 -17.36 2.40
CA ASN A 60 16.62 -18.31 2.82
C ASN A 60 15.60 -17.60 3.74
N PRO A 61 14.28 -17.69 3.49
CA PRO A 61 13.26 -17.10 4.35
C PRO A 61 13.37 -17.50 5.82
N GLU A 62 13.88 -18.67 6.13
CA GLU A 62 14.11 -19.14 7.51
C GLU A 62 15.21 -18.35 8.23
N ASP A 63 16.13 -17.73 7.49
CA ASP A 63 17.24 -16.94 8.03
C ASP A 63 16.89 -15.45 8.16
N MET A 64 15.72 -15.01 7.64
CA MET A 64 15.28 -13.63 7.71
C MET A 64 14.92 -13.25 9.13
N SER A 65 15.43 -12.11 9.55
CA SER A 65 15.03 -11.44 10.80
C SER A 65 14.31 -10.14 10.46
N ILE A 66 13.10 -9.99 10.99
CA ILE A 66 12.22 -8.87 10.65
C ILE A 66 12.15 -7.90 11.82
N ASP A 67 12.33 -6.62 11.51
CA ASP A 67 12.16 -5.52 12.45
C ASP A 67 11.01 -4.58 12.03
N PHE A 68 10.30 -4.07 13.03
CA PHE A 68 9.15 -3.18 12.85
C PHE A 68 9.49 -1.79 13.40
N ASN A 69 9.79 -0.88 12.52
CA ASN A 69 10.18 0.48 12.88
C ASN A 69 8.99 1.43 12.77
N VAL A 70 8.58 2.02 13.90
CA VAL A 70 7.56 3.06 13.90
C VAL A 70 8.14 4.33 13.28
N GLU A 71 7.52 4.78 12.19
CA GLU A 71 7.90 6.00 11.50
C GLU A 71 7.00 7.17 11.95
N GLU A 72 7.62 8.14 12.60
CA GLU A 72 6.92 9.32 13.10
C GLU A 72 6.62 10.33 11.99
N SER A 73 7.52 10.41 11.00
CA SER A 73 7.34 11.30 9.85
C SER A 73 6.39 10.71 8.83
N GLY A 74 5.24 11.35 8.65
CA GLY A 74 4.31 11.01 7.58
C GLY A 74 4.91 11.24 6.20
N GLU A 75 5.77 12.24 6.06
CA GLU A 75 6.43 12.56 4.80
C GLU A 75 7.38 11.44 4.35
N VAL A 76 8.25 10.97 5.26
CA VAL A 76 9.17 9.86 4.96
C VAL A 76 8.39 8.61 4.56
N PHE A 77 7.37 8.24 5.34
CA PHE A 77 6.54 7.08 5.04
C PHE A 77 5.87 7.19 3.66
N ASN A 78 5.30 8.35 3.35
CA ASN A 78 4.60 8.58 2.08
C ASN A 78 5.57 8.56 0.90
N ASN A 79 6.77 9.09 1.07
CA ASN A 79 7.77 9.11 0.03
C ASN A 79 8.20 7.68 -0.34
N TYR A 80 8.49 6.84 0.64
CA TYR A 80 8.77 5.43 0.38
C TYR A 80 7.57 4.70 -0.24
N LEU A 81 6.37 4.93 0.27
CA LEU A 81 5.17 4.31 -0.26
C LEU A 81 4.92 4.69 -1.73
N ALA A 82 5.19 5.95 -2.09
CA ALA A 82 4.95 6.45 -3.43
C ALA A 82 5.85 5.80 -4.50
N ILE A 83 7.06 5.37 -4.13
CA ILE A 83 7.96 4.67 -5.06
C ILE A 83 7.69 3.16 -5.14
N THR A 84 6.79 2.62 -4.33
CA THR A 84 6.32 1.25 -4.51
C THR A 84 5.35 1.15 -5.68
N THR A 85 5.12 -0.06 -6.18
CA THR A 85 4.11 -0.32 -7.22
C THR A 85 2.68 -0.23 -6.70
N SER A 86 2.51 -0.05 -5.40
CA SER A 86 1.18 0.08 -4.79
C SER A 86 0.46 1.35 -5.24
N HIS A 87 -0.84 1.24 -5.44
CA HIS A 87 -1.74 2.38 -5.64
C HIS A 87 -2.24 2.98 -4.32
N ALA A 88 -1.72 2.52 -3.17
CA ALA A 88 -2.11 3.06 -1.88
C ALA A 88 -1.71 4.54 -1.79
N ILE A 89 -2.68 5.37 -1.42
CA ILE A 89 -2.49 6.79 -1.16
C ILE A 89 -2.77 7.01 0.32
N GLU A 90 -1.90 7.73 1.00
CA GLU A 90 -2.17 8.12 2.36
C GLU A 90 -3.13 9.33 2.37
N GLU A 91 -4.40 9.05 2.62
CA GLU A 91 -5.36 10.10 2.95
C GLU A 91 -5.34 10.37 4.45
N SER A 92 -5.61 11.62 4.82
CA SER A 92 -5.77 11.99 6.22
C SER A 92 -7.05 11.35 6.76
N ILE A 93 -6.89 10.39 7.65
CA ILE A 93 -8.01 9.73 8.33
C ILE A 93 -8.07 10.27 9.76
N PRO A 94 -9.23 10.75 10.23
CA PRO A 94 -9.38 11.20 11.59
C PRO A 94 -9.08 10.09 12.60
N GLY A 95 -8.35 10.40 13.65
CA GLY A 95 -8.04 9.47 14.72
C GLY A 95 -6.56 9.17 14.89
N LYS A 96 -6.27 8.06 15.56
CA LYS A 96 -4.88 7.61 15.78
C LYS A 96 -4.35 6.93 14.53
N THR A 97 -3.11 7.20 14.21
CA THR A 97 -2.39 6.55 13.11
C THR A 97 -1.02 6.12 13.59
N ILE A 98 -0.63 4.92 13.22
CA ILE A 98 0.72 4.37 13.42
C ILE A 98 1.21 3.94 12.05
N ARG A 99 2.39 4.43 11.68
CA ARG A 99 3.09 4.06 10.43
C ARG A 99 4.26 3.17 10.81
N ILE A 100 4.40 2.06 10.13
CA ILE A 100 5.45 1.08 10.39
C ILE A 100 6.16 0.79 9.08
N ILE A 101 7.47 0.93 9.09
CA ILE A 101 8.34 0.46 8.03
C ILE A 101 8.93 -0.87 8.49
N VAL A 102 8.69 -1.91 7.73
CA VAL A 102 9.19 -3.26 8.01
C VAL A 102 10.51 -3.43 7.31
N ARG A 103 11.56 -3.81 8.06
CA ARG A 103 12.91 -4.01 7.52
C ARG A 103 13.43 -5.41 7.80
N GLU A 104 14.29 -5.87 6.90
CA GLU A 104 15.12 -7.05 7.16
C GLU A 104 16.34 -6.61 7.98
N THR A 105 16.57 -7.26 9.13
CA THR A 105 17.53 -6.80 10.15
C THR A 105 18.98 -6.86 9.70
N ASN A 106 19.36 -7.89 8.94
CA ASN A 106 20.74 -8.09 8.52
C ASN A 106 21.18 -7.12 7.42
N THR A 107 20.28 -6.85 6.48
CA THR A 107 20.53 -5.97 5.33
C THR A 107 20.07 -4.54 5.59
N ASN A 108 19.22 -4.33 6.60
CA ASN A 108 18.51 -3.08 6.88
C ASN A 108 17.61 -2.58 5.72
N LYS A 109 17.34 -3.44 4.74
CA LYS A 109 16.50 -3.11 3.59
C LYS A 109 15.01 -3.21 3.92
N ILE A 110 14.21 -2.38 3.26
CA ILE A 110 12.77 -2.30 3.50
C ILE A 110 12.06 -3.46 2.82
N LEU A 111 11.27 -4.20 3.59
CA LEU A 111 10.41 -5.30 3.15
C LEU A 111 8.99 -4.85 2.85
N GLY A 112 8.53 -3.80 3.50
CA GLY A 112 7.16 -3.34 3.31
C GLY A 112 6.73 -2.22 4.25
N PHE A 113 5.48 -1.83 4.09
CA PHE A 113 4.85 -0.72 4.79
C PHE A 113 3.53 -1.14 5.39
N ILE A 114 3.32 -0.75 6.65
CA ILE A 114 2.06 -0.98 7.36
C ILE A 114 1.58 0.35 7.92
N ARG A 115 0.33 0.70 7.64
CA ARG A 115 -0.37 1.78 8.31
C ARG A 115 -1.54 1.23 9.08
N LEU A 116 -1.51 1.47 10.37
CA LEU A 116 -2.58 1.13 11.29
C LEU A 116 -3.28 2.42 11.71
N GLY A 117 -4.58 2.32 11.97
CA GLY A 117 -5.34 3.49 12.41
C GLY A 117 -6.58 3.13 13.21
N SER A 118 -7.26 4.16 13.67
CA SER A 118 -8.55 3.99 14.34
C SER A 118 -9.54 3.28 13.41
N PRO A 119 -10.40 2.39 13.91
CA PRO A 119 -11.37 1.68 13.09
C PRO A 119 -12.37 2.63 12.47
N LEU A 120 -12.91 2.27 11.30
CA LEU A 120 -14.02 2.99 10.69
C LEU A 120 -15.20 3.05 11.66
N VAL A 121 -15.80 4.24 11.78
CA VAL A 121 -16.94 4.49 12.68
C VAL A 121 -18.12 3.59 12.33
N ASN A 122 -18.38 3.40 11.04
CA ASN A 122 -19.52 2.61 10.58
C ASN A 122 -19.07 1.52 9.60
N SER A 123 -19.12 0.29 10.08
CA SER A 123 -18.92 -0.92 9.26
C SER A 123 -19.96 -1.95 9.64
N ARG A 124 -21.04 -2.06 8.87
CA ARG A 124 -22.16 -2.97 9.18
C ARG A 124 -21.72 -4.41 9.37
N PRO A 125 -20.88 -5.04 8.52
CA PRO A 125 -20.46 -6.42 8.72
C PRO A 125 -19.75 -6.63 10.06
N ARG A 126 -18.81 -5.73 10.40
CA ARG A 126 -18.11 -5.76 11.68
C ARG A 126 -19.08 -5.58 12.85
N ASN A 127 -20.00 -4.62 12.76
CA ASN A 127 -20.92 -4.32 13.84
C ASN A 127 -21.86 -5.50 14.12
N VAL A 128 -22.37 -6.16 13.08
CA VAL A 128 -23.16 -7.39 13.20
C VAL A 128 -22.35 -8.50 13.88
N TRP A 129 -21.10 -8.68 13.47
CA TRP A 129 -20.22 -9.69 14.07
C TRP A 129 -19.93 -9.41 15.55
N LEU A 130 -19.83 -8.12 15.94
CA LEU A 130 -19.61 -7.68 17.33
C LEU A 130 -20.89 -7.57 18.16
N GLY A 131 -22.08 -7.90 17.62
CA GLY A 131 -23.35 -7.87 18.35
C GLY A 131 -24.17 -6.58 18.19
N ASP A 132 -24.20 -6.02 16.99
CA ASP A 132 -25.11 -4.96 16.49
C ASP A 132 -25.00 -3.55 17.09
N THR A 133 -24.49 -3.35 18.27
CA THR A 133 -24.33 -2.01 18.86
C THR A 133 -22.96 -1.87 19.54
N PRO A 134 -21.88 -1.80 18.77
CA PRO A 134 -20.58 -1.61 19.38
C PRO A 134 -20.52 -0.25 20.07
N ASN A 135 -20.11 -0.23 21.33
CA ASN A 135 -19.73 1.01 21.98
C ASN A 135 -18.51 1.61 21.25
N LEU A 136 -18.70 2.71 20.52
CA LEU A 136 -17.66 3.34 19.69
C LEU A 136 -16.43 3.74 20.53
N SER A 137 -16.61 4.12 21.78
CA SER A 137 -15.50 4.46 22.67
C SER A 137 -14.65 3.23 22.99
N LEU A 138 -15.28 2.11 23.28
CA LEU A 138 -14.59 0.84 23.52
C LEU A 138 -13.92 0.34 22.22
N LEU A 139 -14.62 0.45 21.09
CA LEU A 139 -14.09 0.09 19.80
C LEU A 139 -12.79 0.85 19.49
N ASN A 140 -12.80 2.18 19.61
CA ASN A 140 -11.64 3.02 19.38
C ASN A 140 -10.47 2.78 20.36
N ARG A 141 -10.79 2.28 21.56
CA ARG A 141 -9.79 1.98 22.58
C ARG A 141 -9.12 0.64 22.38
N HIS A 142 -9.88 -0.36 21.92
CA HIS A 142 -9.45 -1.77 21.93
C HIS A 142 -9.28 -2.38 20.56
N THR A 143 -9.57 -1.65 19.49
CA THR A 143 -9.37 -2.15 18.13
C THR A 143 -8.51 -1.21 17.30
N ILE A 144 -7.82 -1.80 16.35
CA ILE A 144 -7.02 -1.10 15.37
C ILE A 144 -7.30 -1.70 14.00
N MET A 145 -7.23 -0.91 12.96
CA MET A 145 -7.46 -1.35 11.58
C MET A 145 -6.21 -1.13 10.75
N GLY A 146 -5.84 -2.13 9.95
CA GLY A 146 -4.82 -2.00 8.92
C GLY A 146 -5.42 -1.33 7.69
N PHE A 147 -4.89 -0.16 7.33
CA PHE A 147 -5.33 0.59 6.15
C PHE A 147 -4.42 0.35 4.96
N ILE A 148 -3.13 0.22 5.22
CA ILE A 148 -2.11 -0.01 4.21
C ILE A 148 -1.28 -1.18 4.69
N ILE A 149 -1.15 -2.20 3.87
CA ILE A 149 -0.22 -3.31 4.06
C ILE A 149 0.34 -3.59 2.67
N VAL A 150 1.55 -3.12 2.43
CA VAL A 150 2.18 -3.14 1.11
C VAL A 150 3.57 -3.72 1.22
N PRO A 151 3.86 -4.85 0.56
CA PRO A 151 5.23 -5.32 0.39
C PRO A 151 5.98 -4.45 -0.64
N THR A 152 7.29 -4.45 -0.57
CA THR A 152 8.15 -3.75 -1.55
C THR A 152 8.33 -4.56 -2.83
N GLN A 153 8.22 -5.88 -2.72
CA GLN A 153 8.27 -6.83 -3.83
C GLN A 153 6.93 -7.57 -3.93
N PRO A 154 6.48 -7.91 -5.15
CA PRO A 154 5.27 -8.71 -5.37
C PRO A 154 5.43 -10.16 -4.87
#